data_e030d37f7485afd9aa68c836af2060ba
#
_entry.id   e030d37f7485afd9aa68c836af2060ba
#
_cell.length_a   1.000
_cell.length_b   1.000
_cell.length_c   1.000
_cell.angle_alpha   90.00
_cell.angle_beta   90.00
_cell.angle_gamma   90.00
#
_symmetry.space_group_name_H-M   'P 1'
#
loop_
_entity.id
_entity.type
_entity.pdbx_description
1 polymer ?
#
loop_
_entity_poly.entity_id
_entity_poly.type
_entity_poly.pdbx_seq_one_letter_code
_entity_poly.pdbx_strand_id
1 'polypeptide(L)'
;VKFSEEQLVDCDKEERGCLGGDMAQAFDWIRDNGGVCPEDEYPYAGLWPPFKTCKDSTCALVPGSAVSGWEQANPDDEALMEAVARQPISVGIEANKLAFQLYQGGVFTAACGSNLDHGVLLVGYGTSEDGVDYW
;
A
#
# COMPACT_ATOMS: atom_id res chain seq x y z
N VAL A 1 11.14 -12.44 -1.58
CA VAL A 1 11.58 -11.44 -2.56
C VAL A 1 10.92 -10.13 -2.19
N LYS A 2 11.68 -9.02 -2.18
CA LYS A 2 11.13 -7.67 -2.09
C LYS A 2 10.80 -7.20 -3.52
N PHE A 3 9.61 -6.64 -3.73
CA PHE A 3 9.20 -6.08 -5.01
C PHE A 3 9.58 -4.62 -5.12
N SER A 4 9.77 -4.15 -6.37
CA SER A 4 10.12 -2.77 -6.64
C SER A 4 8.92 -1.84 -6.51
N GLU A 5 8.96 -0.98 -5.52
CA GLU A 5 8.02 0.15 -5.39
C GLU A 5 8.31 1.23 -6.44
N GLU A 6 9.58 1.41 -6.79
CA GLU A 6 10.00 2.39 -7.80
C GLU A 6 9.43 2.10 -9.18
N GLN A 7 9.25 0.81 -9.54
CA GLN A 7 8.64 0.48 -10.81
C GLN A 7 7.21 1.02 -10.92
N LEU A 8 6.41 0.95 -9.85
CA LEU A 8 5.08 1.57 -9.84
C LEU A 8 5.19 3.09 -9.98
N VAL A 9 6.08 3.72 -9.23
CA VAL A 9 6.29 5.18 -9.28
C VAL A 9 6.67 5.67 -10.68
N ASP A 10 7.54 4.93 -11.38
CA ASP A 10 8.08 5.33 -12.67
C ASP A 10 7.20 4.92 -13.86
N CYS A 11 6.54 3.77 -13.76
CA CYS A 11 5.92 3.11 -14.91
C CYS A 11 4.40 3.20 -14.97
N ASP A 12 3.73 3.30 -13.81
CA ASP A 12 2.29 3.49 -13.78
C ASP A 12 1.94 4.93 -14.17
N LYS A 13 1.45 5.11 -15.41
CA LYS A 13 1.15 6.43 -15.98
C LYS A 13 -0.27 6.91 -15.68
N GLU A 14 -1.12 6.04 -15.19
CA GLU A 14 -2.45 6.41 -14.70
C GLU A 14 -2.35 7.12 -13.34
N GLU A 15 -1.25 6.88 -12.63
CA GLU A 15 -0.92 7.46 -11.34
C GLU A 15 0.04 8.66 -11.46
N ARG A 16 0.20 9.38 -10.34
CA ARG A 16 0.96 10.63 -10.30
C ARG A 16 2.38 10.46 -9.73
N GLY A 17 2.93 9.24 -9.77
CA GLY A 17 4.25 8.94 -9.24
C GLY A 17 4.40 9.37 -7.78
N CYS A 18 5.44 10.16 -7.47
CA CYS A 18 5.68 10.67 -6.12
C CYS A 18 4.63 11.67 -5.59
N LEU A 19 3.66 12.06 -6.39
CA LEU A 19 2.58 12.96 -5.97
C LEU A 19 1.33 12.20 -5.48
N GLY A 20 1.42 10.88 -5.42
CA GLY A 20 0.37 10.00 -4.91
C GLY A 20 -0.32 9.20 -6.01
N GLY A 21 -1.23 8.35 -5.59
CA GLY A 21 -1.95 7.44 -6.46
C GLY A 21 -3.07 6.71 -5.73
N ASP A 22 -3.71 5.80 -6.45
CA ASP A 22 -4.77 4.93 -5.97
C ASP A 22 -4.32 3.46 -5.96
N MET A 23 -4.53 2.76 -4.86
CA MET A 23 -4.07 1.38 -4.69
C MET A 23 -4.76 0.41 -5.65
N ALA A 24 -6.03 0.65 -5.99
CA ALA A 24 -6.77 -0.18 -6.93
C ALA A 24 -6.21 -0.05 -8.35
N GLN A 25 -5.87 1.17 -8.76
CA GLN A 25 -5.23 1.42 -10.05
C GLN A 25 -3.83 0.80 -10.11
N ALA A 26 -3.06 0.86 -9.03
CA ALA A 26 -1.77 0.17 -8.96
C ALA A 26 -1.92 -1.36 -9.12
N PHE A 27 -2.95 -1.99 -8.54
CA PHE A 27 -3.22 -3.41 -8.78
C PHE A 27 -3.63 -3.70 -10.23
N ASP A 28 -4.42 -2.84 -10.85
CA ASP A 28 -4.76 -2.96 -12.28
C ASP A 28 -3.51 -2.87 -13.14
N TRP A 29 -2.62 -1.92 -12.85
CA TRP A 29 -1.34 -1.80 -13.54
C TRP A 29 -0.48 -3.08 -13.38
N ILE A 30 -0.33 -3.62 -12.16
CA ILE A 30 0.43 -4.86 -11.90
C ILE A 30 -0.16 -6.03 -12.69
N ARG A 31 -1.49 -6.16 -12.75
CA ARG A 31 -2.19 -7.17 -13.55
C ARG A 31 -1.80 -7.06 -15.02
N ASP A 32 -1.94 -5.86 -15.57
CA ASP A 32 -1.77 -5.60 -17.01
C ASP A 32 -0.29 -5.67 -17.42
N ASN A 33 0.63 -5.32 -16.52
CA ASN A 33 2.07 -5.48 -16.68
C ASN A 33 2.53 -6.95 -16.58
N GLY A 34 1.70 -7.82 -16.02
CA GLY A 34 2.03 -9.24 -15.82
C GLY A 34 2.90 -9.54 -14.61
N GLY A 35 3.07 -8.56 -13.71
CA GLY A 35 3.84 -8.67 -12.47
C GLY A 35 4.71 -7.45 -12.19
N VAL A 36 5.62 -7.60 -11.24
CA VAL A 36 6.56 -6.54 -10.82
C VAL A 36 8.00 -7.05 -10.78
N CYS A 37 8.94 -6.14 -10.94
CA CYS A 37 10.37 -6.38 -10.83
C CYS A 37 10.79 -6.59 -9.37
N PRO A 38 11.90 -7.30 -9.12
CA PRO A 38 12.48 -7.32 -7.79
C PRO A 38 13.18 -6.00 -7.48
N GLU A 39 13.21 -5.63 -6.19
CA GLU A 39 13.82 -4.39 -5.70
C GLU A 39 15.31 -4.26 -6.03
N ASP A 40 16.05 -5.36 -6.06
CA ASP A 40 17.49 -5.36 -6.37
C ASP A 40 17.80 -5.08 -7.84
N GLU A 41 16.86 -5.35 -8.76
CA GLU A 41 17.00 -5.00 -10.18
C GLU A 41 16.39 -3.63 -10.52
N TYR A 42 15.43 -3.18 -9.72
CA TYR A 42 14.77 -1.88 -9.89
C TYR A 42 14.64 -1.16 -8.54
N PRO A 43 15.75 -0.68 -7.98
CA PRO A 43 15.79 -0.18 -6.60
C PRO A 43 15.06 1.14 -6.43
N TYR A 44 14.48 1.34 -5.23
CA TYR A 44 13.85 2.59 -4.85
C TYR A 44 14.86 3.74 -4.85
N ALA A 45 14.63 4.75 -5.69
CA ALA A 45 15.55 5.86 -5.89
C ALA A 45 15.13 7.16 -5.17
N GLY A 46 14.05 7.10 -4.37
CA GLY A 46 13.57 8.22 -3.56
C GLY A 46 12.68 9.19 -4.32
N LEU A 47 12.26 10.24 -3.61
CA LEU A 47 11.21 11.14 -4.05
C LEU A 47 11.63 12.15 -5.13
N TRP A 48 12.91 12.26 -5.44
CA TRP A 48 13.37 13.33 -6.34
C TRP A 48 14.24 12.80 -7.48
N PRO A 49 13.97 13.19 -8.73
CA PRO A 49 12.85 14.01 -9.22
C PRO A 49 11.50 13.28 -9.12
N PRO A 50 10.38 14.01 -9.00
CA PRO A 50 9.05 13.42 -8.78
C PRO A 50 8.48 12.66 -9.99
N PHE A 51 9.03 12.89 -11.17
CA PHE A 51 8.69 12.21 -12.42
C PHE A 51 9.95 11.61 -13.01
N LYS A 52 9.99 10.29 -13.08
CA LYS A 52 11.13 9.56 -13.62
C LYS A 52 10.74 8.82 -14.88
N THR A 53 11.73 8.30 -15.57
CA THR A 53 11.52 7.49 -16.78
C THR A 53 11.39 6.03 -16.38
N CYS A 54 10.32 5.40 -16.82
CA CYS A 54 10.13 3.96 -16.66
C CYS A 54 11.28 3.17 -17.30
N LYS A 55 11.79 2.19 -16.58
CA LYS A 55 12.90 1.30 -16.97
C LYS A 55 12.50 -0.18 -16.90
N ASP A 56 11.23 -0.47 -17.14
CA ASP A 56 10.65 -1.82 -17.08
C ASP A 56 11.40 -2.88 -17.90
N SER A 57 12.03 -2.45 -18.99
CA SER A 57 12.88 -3.33 -19.82
C SER A 57 14.23 -3.70 -19.18
N THR A 58 14.58 -3.15 -18.01
CA THR A 58 15.87 -3.39 -17.34
C THR A 58 15.85 -4.53 -16.35
N CYS A 59 14.68 -5.09 -16.05
CA CYS A 59 14.50 -6.15 -15.06
C CYS A 59 13.62 -7.28 -15.58
N ALA A 60 13.74 -8.46 -14.97
CA ALA A 60 12.84 -9.57 -15.19
C ALA A 60 11.73 -9.57 -14.14
N LEU A 61 10.46 -9.67 -14.56
CA LEU A 61 9.34 -9.75 -13.62
C LEU A 61 9.49 -10.99 -12.72
N VAL A 62 9.23 -10.81 -11.42
CA VAL A 62 9.28 -11.92 -10.47
C VAL A 62 8.18 -12.93 -10.79
N PRO A 63 8.49 -14.21 -10.99
CA PRO A 63 7.49 -15.24 -11.25
C PRO A 63 6.44 -15.28 -10.14
N GLY A 64 5.16 -15.21 -10.49
CA GLY A 64 4.05 -15.23 -9.55
C GLY A 64 3.77 -13.90 -8.83
N SER A 65 4.38 -12.80 -9.26
CA SER A 65 4.08 -11.45 -8.74
C SER A 65 2.89 -10.78 -9.42
N ALA A 66 2.39 -11.33 -10.52
CA ALA A 66 1.17 -10.87 -11.14
C ALA A 66 -0.04 -11.08 -10.22
N VAL A 67 -0.94 -10.12 -10.20
CA VAL A 67 -2.25 -10.22 -9.54
C VAL A 67 -3.31 -10.55 -10.58
N SER A 68 -4.37 -11.25 -10.20
CA SER A 68 -5.51 -11.53 -11.08
C SER A 68 -6.53 -10.38 -11.11
N GLY A 69 -6.46 -9.50 -10.13
CA GLY A 69 -7.35 -8.36 -9.92
C GLY A 69 -7.40 -7.98 -8.45
N TRP A 70 -8.34 -7.14 -8.11
CA TRP A 70 -8.58 -6.71 -6.73
C TRP A 70 -10.09 -6.73 -6.43
N GLU A 71 -10.43 -6.78 -5.16
CA GLU A 71 -11.79 -6.71 -4.67
C GLU A 71 -11.85 -5.76 -3.49
N GLN A 72 -12.88 -4.95 -3.43
CA GLN A 72 -13.10 -4.03 -2.32
C GLN A 72 -13.87 -4.72 -1.20
N ALA A 73 -13.28 -4.80 -0.02
CA ALA A 73 -14.00 -5.20 1.18
C ALA A 73 -15.00 -4.12 1.60
N ASN A 74 -16.14 -4.52 2.18
CA ASN A 74 -17.04 -3.57 2.79
C ASN A 74 -16.32 -2.84 3.94
N PRO A 75 -16.60 -1.54 4.15
CA PRO A 75 -15.95 -0.74 5.19
C PRO A 75 -16.62 -0.94 6.57
N ASP A 76 -16.76 -2.19 6.98
CA ASP A 76 -17.21 -2.60 8.32
C ASP A 76 -16.19 -3.55 8.95
N ASP A 77 -16.19 -3.60 10.27
CA ASP A 77 -15.17 -4.34 11.02
C ASP A 77 -15.20 -5.84 10.72
N GLU A 78 -16.38 -6.44 10.56
CA GLU A 78 -16.51 -7.88 10.30
C GLU A 78 -15.93 -8.25 8.93
N ALA A 79 -16.26 -7.50 7.89
CA ALA A 79 -15.73 -7.70 6.54
C ALA A 79 -14.22 -7.48 6.47
N LEU A 80 -13.70 -6.46 7.18
CA LEU A 80 -12.27 -6.20 7.27
C LEU A 80 -11.52 -7.31 8.03
N MET A 81 -12.08 -7.80 9.14
CA MET A 81 -11.52 -8.93 9.88
C MET A 81 -11.45 -10.19 9.01
N GLU A 82 -12.53 -10.50 8.28
CA GLU A 82 -12.56 -11.64 7.37
C GLU A 82 -11.53 -11.49 6.23
N ALA A 83 -11.41 -10.30 5.65
CA ALA A 83 -10.47 -10.03 4.57
C ALA A 83 -9.02 -10.16 5.04
N VAL A 84 -8.65 -9.52 6.17
CA VAL A 84 -7.27 -9.53 6.66
C VAL A 84 -6.86 -10.88 7.24
N ALA A 85 -7.81 -11.70 7.69
CA ALA A 85 -7.54 -13.09 8.10
C ALA A 85 -7.08 -13.98 6.93
N ARG A 86 -7.39 -13.62 5.70
CA ARG A 86 -6.98 -14.33 4.47
C ARG A 86 -5.64 -13.83 3.94
N GLN A 87 -5.44 -12.51 3.91
CA GLN A 87 -4.25 -11.85 3.41
C GLN A 87 -4.17 -10.42 3.92
N PRO A 88 -2.98 -9.79 3.98
CA PRO A 88 -2.87 -8.35 4.20
C PRO A 88 -3.66 -7.57 3.14
N ILE A 89 -4.26 -6.46 3.54
CA ILE A 89 -5.10 -5.62 2.66
C ILE A 89 -4.63 -4.17 2.66
N SER A 90 -4.71 -3.53 1.50
CA SER A 90 -4.42 -2.11 1.36
C SER A 90 -5.60 -1.29 1.84
N VAL A 91 -5.34 -0.29 2.70
CA VAL A 91 -6.36 0.59 3.26
C VAL A 91 -5.92 2.05 3.22
N GLY A 92 -6.89 2.95 3.16
CA GLY A 92 -6.65 4.39 3.29
C GLY A 92 -6.84 4.84 4.73
N ILE A 93 -5.99 5.72 5.21
CA ILE A 93 -6.12 6.38 6.51
C ILE A 93 -5.96 7.89 6.40
N GLU A 94 -6.40 8.64 7.40
CA GLU A 94 -6.04 10.05 7.58
C GLU A 94 -4.79 10.14 8.46
N ALA A 95 -3.64 10.38 7.85
CA ALA A 95 -2.33 10.37 8.50
C ALA A 95 -1.76 11.79 8.76
N ASN A 96 -2.43 12.85 8.31
CA ASN A 96 -1.94 14.23 8.44
C ASN A 96 -2.10 14.83 9.86
N LYS A 97 -2.76 14.13 10.78
CA LYS A 97 -2.92 14.58 12.15
C LYS A 97 -1.61 14.52 12.93
N LEU A 98 -1.30 15.57 13.69
CA LEU A 98 -0.06 15.65 14.46
C LEU A 98 0.09 14.49 15.44
N ALA A 99 -1.01 14.04 16.05
CA ALA A 99 -1.00 12.90 16.96
C ALA A 99 -0.53 11.61 16.27
N PHE A 100 -0.93 11.38 15.01
CA PHE A 100 -0.47 10.24 14.22
C PHE A 100 0.99 10.41 13.79
N GLN A 101 1.37 11.61 13.34
CA GLN A 101 2.74 11.94 12.92
C GLN A 101 3.78 11.75 14.05
N LEU A 102 3.38 11.96 15.31
CA LEU A 102 4.22 11.83 16.49
C LEU A 102 4.04 10.49 17.22
N TYR A 103 3.29 9.55 16.66
CA TYR A 103 3.08 8.23 17.26
C TYR A 103 4.41 7.48 17.43
N GLN A 104 4.61 6.91 18.63
CA GLN A 104 5.85 6.21 19.00
C GLN A 104 5.63 4.74 19.38
N GLY A 105 4.41 4.33 19.65
CA GLY A 105 4.12 2.94 20.00
C GLY A 105 2.85 2.74 20.81
N GLY A 106 2.47 1.48 21.03
CA GLY A 106 1.25 1.08 21.72
C GLY A 106 0.03 1.12 20.80
N VAL A 107 -1.17 1.06 21.38
CA VAL A 107 -2.42 1.23 20.64
C VAL A 107 -2.69 2.72 20.43
N PHE A 108 -2.84 3.15 19.19
CA PHE A 108 -3.18 4.53 18.86
C PHE A 108 -4.66 4.78 19.11
N THR A 109 -4.98 5.59 20.12
CA THR A 109 -6.36 5.90 20.55
C THR A 109 -6.77 7.34 20.36
N ALA A 110 -5.91 8.16 19.74
CA ALA A 110 -6.25 9.57 19.49
C ALA A 110 -7.35 9.68 18.42
N ALA A 111 -8.07 10.79 18.44
CA ALA A 111 -9.13 11.04 17.46
C ALA A 111 -8.57 11.03 16.02
N CYS A 112 -9.18 10.19 15.20
CA CYS A 112 -8.93 10.13 13.77
C CYS A 112 -9.97 10.95 13.01
N GLY A 113 -9.70 11.22 11.75
CA GLY A 113 -10.66 11.78 10.82
C GLY A 113 -10.99 10.81 9.69
N SER A 114 -11.68 11.31 8.68
CA SER A 114 -12.13 10.55 7.50
C SER A 114 -11.61 11.13 6.18
N ASN A 115 -10.71 12.12 6.24
CA ASN A 115 -10.08 12.67 5.05
C ASN A 115 -8.85 11.84 4.69
N LEU A 116 -9.08 10.75 3.98
CA LEU A 116 -8.04 9.77 3.65
C LEU A 116 -6.97 10.40 2.77
N ASP A 117 -5.73 10.39 3.25
CA ASP A 117 -4.57 11.02 2.60
C ASP A 117 -3.33 10.12 2.56
N HIS A 118 -3.44 8.88 3.04
CA HIS A 118 -2.32 7.95 3.10
C HIS A 118 -2.78 6.50 2.93
N GLY A 119 -2.09 5.78 2.05
CA GLY A 119 -2.29 4.35 1.85
C GLY A 119 -1.35 3.55 2.74
N VAL A 120 -1.88 2.55 3.45
CA VAL A 120 -1.10 1.66 4.33
C VAL A 120 -1.56 0.21 4.18
N LEU A 121 -0.78 -0.71 4.73
CA LEU A 121 -1.08 -2.13 4.74
C LEU A 121 -1.68 -2.52 6.09
N LEU A 122 -2.91 -3.01 6.08
CA LEU A 122 -3.53 -3.64 7.24
C LEU A 122 -3.09 -5.11 7.29
N VAL A 123 -2.46 -5.52 8.39
CA VAL A 123 -1.83 -6.85 8.51
C VAL A 123 -2.47 -7.74 9.58
N GLY A 124 -3.39 -7.21 10.37
CA GLY A 124 -4.04 -7.98 11.42
C GLY A 124 -4.90 -7.12 12.33
N TYR A 125 -5.47 -7.76 13.33
CA TYR A 125 -6.28 -7.15 14.37
C TYR A 125 -6.06 -7.88 15.69
N GLY A 126 -6.47 -7.26 16.78
CA GLY A 126 -6.39 -7.88 18.10
C GLY A 126 -7.04 -7.03 19.18
N THR A 127 -6.94 -7.52 20.42
CA THR A 127 -7.39 -6.80 21.61
C THR A 127 -6.19 -6.66 22.55
N SER A 128 -5.93 -5.45 23.03
CA SER A 128 -4.87 -5.17 23.99
C SER A 128 -5.14 -5.79 25.35
N GLU A 129 -4.14 -5.81 26.23
CA GLU A 129 -4.29 -6.28 27.63
C GLU A 129 -5.34 -5.46 28.40
N ASP A 130 -5.52 -4.18 28.03
CA ASP A 130 -6.52 -3.30 28.62
C ASP A 130 -7.91 -3.44 27.96
N GLY A 131 -8.11 -4.39 27.08
CA GLY A 131 -9.38 -4.69 26.41
C GLY A 131 -9.75 -3.71 25.30
N VAL A 132 -8.78 -3.01 24.71
CA VAL A 132 -9.00 -2.12 23.56
C VAL A 132 -8.75 -2.90 22.27
N ASP A 133 -9.76 -2.95 21.40
CA ASP A 133 -9.62 -3.55 20.08
C ASP A 133 -8.81 -2.64 19.16
N TYR A 134 -7.98 -3.24 18.31
CA TYR A 134 -7.09 -2.51 17.40
C TYR A 134 -6.83 -3.26 16.10
N TRP A 135 -6.49 -2.51 15.13
CA TRP A 135 -5.96 -2.95 13.84
C TRP A 135 -4.44 -2.79 13.79
#